data_5576a7ee8496156f8b635879ded88e91
#
_entry.id   5576a7ee8496156f8b635879ded88e91
#
_cell.length_a   1.000
_cell.length_b   1.000
_cell.length_c   1.000
_cell.angle_alpha   90.00
_cell.angle_beta   90.00
_cell.angle_gamma   90.00
#
_symmetry.space_group_name_H-M   'P 1'
#
loop_
_entity.id
_entity.type
_entity.pdbx_description
1 polymer ?
#
loop_
_entity_poly.entity_id
_entity_poly.type
_entity_poly.pdbx_seq_one_letter_code
_entity_poly.pdbx_strand_id
1 'polypeptide(L)'
;SVTNDKRVLVMLLTWGFGGFMEAIAGFGTPVAIPAAMMVGLGFDPIFSAVVCLVANSIAPPFGSVAIPTTSAAGAVGLDAALLSGPAINMLIIPAIIVPFIIVWMTGKACGSKKPFEGMIPFTIVAALSYIIPAAIVGNFVGAEFVDLIGCVICLIVLVVFAKKMPPTTDPAYMIEASEEAASDAKFGMGAAVLPYILMLVFLLGTSKLVPPINAFLGKFSTAFSVYAGEGAATIKLVWIGNAGTLILLAGIIGGFAQHMSIGEMISTLGQTLKNMWKAMVTVIAIIALAKVMGYSGLTTAIAT
;
A
#
# COMPACT_ATOMS: atom_id res chain seq x y z
N SER A 1 2.31 -2.78 -24.23
CA SER A 1 1.17 -2.46 -23.33
C SER A 1 0.62 -3.75 -22.73
N VAL A 2 0.05 -3.70 -21.53
CA VAL A 2 -0.51 -4.88 -20.84
C VAL A 2 -1.96 -5.11 -21.30
N THR A 3 -2.69 -4.05 -21.58
CA THR A 3 -4.09 -4.06 -21.99
C THR A 3 -4.43 -2.81 -22.81
N ASN A 4 -5.52 -2.88 -23.56
CA ASN A 4 -6.17 -1.74 -24.23
C ASN A 4 -7.52 -1.38 -23.59
N ASP A 5 -7.94 -2.08 -22.52
CA ASP A 5 -9.21 -1.84 -21.83
C ASP A 5 -9.01 -0.94 -20.60
N LYS A 6 -9.68 0.20 -20.56
CA LYS A 6 -9.66 1.16 -19.45
C LYS A 6 -10.03 0.52 -18.12
N ARG A 7 -10.97 -0.45 -18.09
CA ARG A 7 -11.43 -1.12 -16.85
C ARG A 7 -10.32 -2.01 -16.26
N VAL A 8 -9.62 -2.74 -17.14
CA VAL A 8 -8.48 -3.57 -16.74
C VAL A 8 -7.34 -2.69 -16.24
N LEU A 9 -7.06 -1.58 -16.93
CA LEU A 9 -6.01 -0.64 -16.56
C LEU A 9 -6.29 0.00 -15.19
N VAL A 10 -7.53 0.48 -14.97
CA VAL A 10 -7.93 1.06 -13.68
C VAL A 10 -7.77 0.03 -12.55
N MET A 11 -8.21 -1.22 -12.75
CA MET A 11 -8.04 -2.28 -11.75
C MET A 11 -6.55 -2.56 -11.45
N LEU A 12 -5.71 -2.63 -12.48
CA LEU A 12 -4.26 -2.81 -12.30
C LEU A 12 -3.63 -1.68 -11.49
N LEU A 13 -4.00 -0.42 -11.79
CA LEU A 13 -3.43 0.75 -11.13
C LEU A 13 -3.96 0.96 -9.71
N THR A 14 -5.27 0.77 -9.51
CA THR A 14 -5.90 1.11 -8.22
C THR A 14 -5.88 -0.05 -7.24
N TRP A 15 -6.32 -1.24 -7.66
CA TRP A 15 -6.41 -2.42 -6.80
C TRP A 15 -5.05 -3.12 -6.65
N GLY A 16 -4.39 -3.45 -7.77
CA GLY A 16 -3.10 -4.14 -7.75
C GLY A 16 -1.95 -3.25 -7.27
N PHE A 17 -1.65 -2.21 -8.03
CA PHE A 17 -0.52 -1.33 -7.73
C PHE A 17 -0.82 -0.42 -6.53
N GLY A 18 -2.04 0.13 -6.43
CA GLY A 18 -2.46 0.94 -5.28
C GLY A 18 -2.38 0.15 -3.97
N GLY A 19 -2.87 -1.09 -3.94
CA GLY A 19 -2.75 -1.96 -2.77
C GLY A 19 -1.29 -2.25 -2.40
N PHE A 20 -0.42 -2.49 -3.39
CA PHE A 20 1.01 -2.64 -3.17
C PHE A 20 1.64 -1.36 -2.57
N MET A 21 1.25 -0.18 -3.05
CA MET A 21 1.69 1.09 -2.49
C MET A 21 1.20 1.29 -1.05
N GLU A 22 -0.01 0.83 -0.72
CA GLU A 22 -0.51 0.85 0.67
C GLU A 22 0.33 -0.05 1.57
N ALA A 23 0.61 -1.27 1.12
CA ALA A 23 1.43 -2.22 1.87
C ALA A 23 2.79 -1.65 2.29
N ILE A 24 3.43 -0.88 1.41
CA ILE A 24 4.79 -0.36 1.64
C ILE A 24 4.77 1.01 2.31
N ALA A 25 4.02 1.95 1.76
CA ALA A 25 4.10 3.37 2.12
C ALA A 25 2.87 3.88 2.88
N GLY A 26 1.68 3.40 2.57
CA GLY A 26 0.42 3.86 3.18
C GLY A 26 0.22 5.37 3.11
N PHE A 27 -0.47 5.93 4.10
CA PHE A 27 -0.60 7.38 4.38
C PHE A 27 -0.99 8.25 3.16
N GLY A 28 -1.86 7.73 2.28
CA GLY A 28 -2.35 8.45 1.11
C GLY A 28 -1.54 8.24 -0.17
N THR A 29 -0.38 7.62 -0.11
CA THR A 29 0.44 7.26 -1.29
C THR A 29 -0.33 6.39 -2.30
N PRO A 30 -1.11 5.38 -1.87
CA PRO A 30 -1.90 4.51 -2.77
C PRO A 30 -3.03 5.22 -3.49
N VAL A 31 -3.39 6.41 -3.04
CA VAL A 31 -4.37 7.26 -3.73
C VAL A 31 -3.66 8.27 -4.62
N ALA A 32 -2.66 8.96 -4.09
CA ALA A 32 -2.01 10.06 -4.79
C ALA A 32 -1.26 9.61 -6.06
N ILE A 33 -0.48 8.53 -5.98
CA ILE A 33 0.32 8.06 -7.11
C ILE A 33 -0.54 7.43 -8.21
N PRO A 34 -1.41 6.43 -7.93
CA PRO A 34 -2.26 5.87 -8.99
C PRO A 34 -3.22 6.88 -9.59
N ALA A 35 -3.78 7.80 -8.81
CA ALA A 35 -4.64 8.86 -9.35
C ALA A 35 -3.88 9.79 -10.30
N ALA A 36 -2.65 10.21 -9.94
CA ALA A 36 -1.82 11.01 -10.81
C ALA A 36 -1.46 10.26 -12.11
N MET A 37 -1.16 8.96 -12.03
CA MET A 37 -0.91 8.12 -13.20
C MET A 37 -2.17 8.03 -14.09
N MET A 38 -3.34 7.86 -13.52
CA MET A 38 -4.60 7.81 -14.25
C MET A 38 -4.90 9.13 -14.95
N VAL A 39 -4.69 10.27 -14.28
CA VAL A 39 -4.84 11.60 -14.89
C VAL A 39 -3.87 11.78 -16.06
N GLY A 40 -2.61 11.35 -15.91
CA GLY A 40 -1.63 11.34 -17.00
C GLY A 40 -2.02 10.45 -18.19
N LEU A 41 -2.89 9.46 -17.97
CA LEU A 41 -3.46 8.58 -19.00
C LEU A 41 -4.81 9.08 -19.55
N GLY A 42 -5.21 10.32 -19.19
CA GLY A 42 -6.41 10.97 -19.71
C GLY A 42 -7.71 10.67 -18.96
N PHE A 43 -7.64 10.07 -17.76
CA PHE A 43 -8.84 9.91 -16.91
C PHE A 43 -9.19 11.23 -16.21
N ASP A 44 -10.49 11.41 -15.93
CA ASP A 44 -10.96 12.54 -15.15
C ASP A 44 -10.31 12.56 -13.75
N PRO A 45 -9.80 13.73 -13.27
CA PRO A 45 -9.11 13.83 -12.00
C PRO A 45 -9.97 13.44 -10.78
N ILE A 46 -11.25 13.81 -10.78
CA ILE A 46 -12.17 13.50 -9.67
C ILE A 46 -12.46 12.00 -9.65
N PHE A 47 -12.78 11.44 -10.81
CA PHE A 47 -12.97 9.99 -10.95
C PHE A 47 -11.73 9.23 -10.48
N SER A 48 -10.53 9.65 -10.92
CA SER A 48 -9.27 9.02 -10.55
C SER A 48 -9.04 9.01 -9.04
N ALA A 49 -9.28 10.13 -8.38
CA ALA A 49 -9.14 10.23 -6.93
C ALA A 49 -10.17 9.33 -6.20
N VAL A 50 -11.44 9.39 -6.61
CA VAL A 50 -12.53 8.65 -5.95
C VAL A 50 -12.36 7.15 -6.12
N VAL A 51 -12.03 6.65 -7.32
CA VAL A 51 -11.83 5.21 -7.54
C VAL A 51 -10.61 4.67 -6.79
N CYS A 52 -9.53 5.47 -6.66
CA CYS A 52 -8.37 5.11 -5.84
C CYS A 52 -8.74 5.02 -4.35
N LEU A 53 -9.55 5.96 -3.83
CA LEU A 53 -10.04 5.91 -2.45
C LEU A 53 -10.90 4.66 -2.20
N VAL A 54 -11.80 4.32 -3.12
CA VAL A 54 -12.62 3.10 -3.03
C VAL A 54 -11.73 1.86 -3.07
N ALA A 55 -10.78 1.79 -3.99
CA ALA A 55 -9.86 0.66 -4.07
C ALA A 55 -9.02 0.49 -2.79
N ASN A 56 -8.63 1.60 -2.17
CA ASN A 56 -7.81 1.60 -0.94
C ASN A 56 -8.62 1.31 0.35
N SER A 57 -9.91 1.03 0.27
CA SER A 57 -10.73 0.83 1.48
C SER A 57 -10.45 -0.46 2.24
N ILE A 58 -9.75 -1.42 1.65
CA ILE A 58 -9.51 -2.76 2.22
C ILE A 58 -8.14 -2.90 2.86
N ALA A 59 -7.12 -2.37 2.21
CA ALA A 59 -5.72 -2.52 2.60
C ALA A 59 -5.27 -1.75 3.87
N PRO A 60 -5.88 -0.60 4.30
CA PRO A 60 -5.34 0.22 5.38
C PRO A 60 -5.03 -0.48 6.70
N PRO A 61 -5.75 -1.51 7.18
CA PRO A 61 -5.39 -2.21 8.41
C PRO A 61 -3.99 -2.82 8.39
N PHE A 62 -3.50 -3.20 7.21
CA PHE A 62 -2.19 -3.81 7.00
C PHE A 62 -1.22 -2.89 6.23
N GLY A 63 -1.64 -1.66 5.94
CA GLY A 63 -0.84 -0.65 5.27
C GLY A 63 0.41 -0.25 6.04
N SER A 64 1.42 0.28 5.34
CA SER A 64 2.72 0.66 5.93
C SER A 64 3.32 -0.43 6.81
N VAL A 65 3.37 -1.66 6.28
CA VAL A 65 3.89 -2.84 7.01
C VAL A 65 3.07 -3.09 8.29
N ALA A 66 1.74 -3.00 8.18
CA ALA A 66 0.75 -3.21 9.24
C ALA A 66 0.90 -2.28 10.47
N ILE A 67 1.38 -1.04 10.28
CA ILE A 67 1.43 -0.05 11.38
C ILE A 67 0.07 0.08 12.10
N PRO A 68 -1.10 0.16 11.43
CA PRO A 68 -2.38 0.25 12.13
C PRO A 68 -2.66 -0.96 13.02
N THR A 69 -2.49 -2.17 12.52
CA THR A 69 -2.73 -3.41 13.28
C THR A 69 -1.74 -3.58 14.43
N THR A 70 -0.45 -3.30 14.20
CA THR A 70 0.58 -3.38 15.25
C THR A 70 0.39 -2.32 16.32
N SER A 71 -0.05 -1.11 15.93
CA SER A 71 -0.39 -0.05 16.88
C SER A 71 -1.61 -0.38 17.72
N ALA A 72 -2.67 -0.94 17.10
CA ALA A 72 -3.86 -1.40 17.80
C ALA A 72 -3.51 -2.51 18.80
N ALA A 73 -2.74 -3.50 18.40
CA ALA A 73 -2.26 -4.58 19.27
C ALA A 73 -1.47 -4.02 20.47
N GLY A 74 -0.54 -3.11 20.21
CA GLY A 74 0.24 -2.45 21.26
C GLY A 74 -0.60 -1.60 22.22
N ALA A 75 -1.71 -1.02 21.76
CA ALA A 75 -2.62 -0.25 22.61
C ALA A 75 -3.40 -1.12 23.61
N VAL A 76 -3.72 -2.36 23.20
CA VAL A 76 -4.47 -3.31 24.05
C VAL A 76 -3.58 -4.37 24.71
N GLY A 77 -2.27 -4.29 24.55
CA GLY A 77 -1.31 -5.22 25.15
C GLY A 77 -1.33 -6.64 24.54
N LEU A 78 -1.78 -6.78 23.30
CA LEU A 78 -1.83 -8.07 22.59
C LEU A 78 -0.67 -8.18 21.58
N ASP A 79 -0.36 -9.41 21.16
CA ASP A 79 0.51 -9.63 20.00
C ASP A 79 -0.25 -9.29 18.70
N ALA A 80 0.41 -8.59 17.78
CA ALA A 80 -0.17 -8.23 16.48
C ALA A 80 -0.62 -9.45 15.66
N ALA A 81 0.05 -10.60 15.84
CA ALA A 81 -0.35 -11.85 15.19
C ALA A 81 -1.74 -12.32 15.60
N LEU A 82 -2.16 -12.04 16.85
CA LEU A 82 -3.51 -12.42 17.34
C LEU A 82 -4.62 -11.55 16.71
N LEU A 83 -4.31 -10.31 16.31
CA LEU A 83 -5.27 -9.42 15.65
C LEU A 83 -5.29 -9.60 14.14
N SER A 84 -4.21 -10.09 13.55
CA SER A 84 -4.04 -10.20 12.10
C SER A 84 -5.11 -11.09 11.45
N GLY A 85 -5.28 -12.31 11.97
CA GLY A 85 -6.28 -13.26 11.46
C GLY A 85 -7.71 -12.74 11.53
N PRO A 86 -8.22 -12.34 12.69
CA PRO A 86 -9.54 -11.72 12.80
C PRO A 86 -9.74 -10.52 11.89
N ALA A 87 -8.75 -9.61 11.81
CA ALA A 87 -8.84 -8.42 10.96
C ALA A 87 -8.99 -8.77 9.48
N ILE A 88 -8.14 -9.64 8.93
CA ILE A 88 -8.27 -10.03 7.52
C ILE A 88 -9.54 -10.82 7.24
N ASN A 89 -9.97 -11.68 8.17
CA ASN A 89 -11.19 -12.47 8.00
C ASN A 89 -12.45 -11.58 7.92
N MET A 90 -12.50 -10.47 8.66
CA MET A 90 -13.56 -9.47 8.55
C MET A 90 -13.56 -8.77 7.18
N LEU A 91 -12.42 -8.67 6.52
CA LEU A 91 -12.27 -8.00 5.23
C LEU A 91 -12.55 -8.91 4.03
N ILE A 92 -12.77 -10.21 4.21
CA ILE A 92 -13.02 -11.15 3.09
C ILE A 92 -14.19 -10.70 2.22
N ILE A 93 -15.34 -10.39 2.83
CA ILE A 93 -16.54 -10.00 2.08
C ILE A 93 -16.34 -8.65 1.37
N PRO A 94 -15.89 -7.57 2.05
CA PRO A 94 -15.58 -6.32 1.38
C PRO A 94 -14.54 -6.47 0.27
N ALA A 95 -13.48 -7.26 0.46
CA ALA A 95 -12.44 -7.47 -0.55
C ALA A 95 -12.93 -8.18 -1.81
N ILE A 96 -14.01 -8.96 -1.72
CA ILE A 96 -14.68 -9.53 -2.89
C ILE A 96 -15.52 -8.47 -3.60
N ILE A 97 -16.20 -7.61 -2.85
CA ILE A 97 -17.16 -6.63 -3.40
C ILE A 97 -16.45 -5.45 -4.08
N VAL A 98 -15.37 -4.92 -3.49
CA VAL A 98 -14.70 -3.70 -3.96
C VAL A 98 -14.23 -3.78 -5.42
N PRO A 99 -13.60 -4.86 -5.92
CA PRO A 99 -13.26 -4.99 -7.33
C PRO A 99 -14.46 -4.84 -8.28
N PHE A 100 -15.63 -5.34 -7.89
CA PHE A 100 -16.84 -5.14 -8.69
C PHE A 100 -17.28 -3.67 -8.69
N ILE A 101 -17.16 -2.97 -7.56
CA ILE A 101 -17.46 -1.53 -7.49
C ILE A 101 -16.50 -0.76 -8.41
N ILE A 102 -15.21 -1.08 -8.42
CA ILE A 102 -14.21 -0.44 -9.29
C ILE A 102 -14.60 -0.60 -10.77
N VAL A 103 -14.93 -1.82 -11.20
CA VAL A 103 -15.36 -2.09 -12.60
C VAL A 103 -16.64 -1.35 -12.92
N TRP A 104 -17.61 -1.34 -12.02
CA TRP A 104 -18.87 -0.62 -12.20
C TRP A 104 -18.64 0.89 -12.33
N MET A 105 -17.87 1.49 -11.45
CA MET A 105 -17.53 2.92 -11.49
C MET A 105 -16.81 3.29 -12.78
N THR A 106 -15.83 2.49 -13.18
CA THR A 106 -15.08 2.73 -14.42
C THR A 106 -15.98 2.62 -15.64
N GLY A 107 -16.83 1.60 -15.69
CA GLY A 107 -17.79 1.46 -16.79
C GLY A 107 -18.77 2.61 -16.89
N LYS A 108 -19.23 3.14 -15.75
CA LYS A 108 -20.11 4.32 -15.72
C LYS A 108 -19.38 5.59 -16.14
N ALA A 109 -18.14 5.79 -15.69
CA ALA A 109 -17.29 6.92 -16.11
C ALA A 109 -17.02 6.91 -17.61
N CYS A 110 -16.94 5.72 -18.23
CA CYS A 110 -16.82 5.55 -19.68
C CYS A 110 -18.17 5.68 -20.44
N GLY A 111 -19.27 5.99 -19.76
CA GLY A 111 -20.60 6.15 -20.38
C GLY A 111 -21.30 4.85 -20.79
N SER A 112 -20.78 3.70 -20.39
CA SER A 112 -21.36 2.41 -20.79
C SER A 112 -22.59 2.02 -19.97
N LYS A 113 -23.54 1.38 -20.64
CA LYS A 113 -24.71 0.74 -20.00
C LYS A 113 -24.40 -0.65 -19.45
N LYS A 114 -23.28 -1.28 -19.87
CA LYS A 114 -22.91 -2.66 -19.54
C LYS A 114 -21.49 -2.74 -18.93
N PRO A 115 -21.26 -2.19 -17.74
CA PRO A 115 -19.93 -2.07 -17.15
C PRO A 115 -19.20 -3.42 -16.97
N PHE A 116 -19.95 -4.49 -16.76
CA PHE A 116 -19.38 -5.83 -16.48
C PHE A 116 -19.19 -6.72 -17.70
N GLU A 117 -19.59 -6.27 -18.90
CA GLU A 117 -19.47 -7.11 -20.10
C GLU A 117 -18.00 -7.53 -20.33
N GLY A 118 -17.76 -8.85 -20.34
CA GLY A 118 -16.42 -9.44 -20.47
C GLY A 118 -15.50 -9.31 -19.24
N MET A 119 -15.92 -8.59 -18.17
CA MET A 119 -15.07 -8.28 -17.02
C MET A 119 -15.26 -9.17 -15.80
N ILE A 120 -16.34 -9.96 -15.75
CA ILE A 120 -16.67 -10.77 -14.56
C ILE A 120 -15.52 -11.72 -14.19
N PRO A 121 -14.91 -12.50 -15.10
CA PRO A 121 -13.81 -13.40 -14.75
C PRO A 121 -12.60 -12.64 -14.21
N PHE A 122 -12.24 -11.51 -14.83
CA PHE A 122 -11.12 -10.68 -14.40
C PHE A 122 -11.37 -10.11 -12.99
N THR A 123 -12.58 -9.65 -12.71
CA THR A 123 -12.96 -9.08 -11.41
C THR A 123 -12.93 -10.13 -10.30
N ILE A 124 -13.38 -11.36 -10.58
CA ILE A 124 -13.28 -12.49 -9.64
C ILE A 124 -11.81 -12.82 -9.37
N VAL A 125 -11.00 -12.88 -10.42
CA VAL A 125 -9.55 -13.13 -10.28
C VAL A 125 -8.90 -12.02 -9.47
N ALA A 126 -9.27 -10.75 -9.67
CA ALA A 126 -8.76 -9.62 -8.89
C ALA A 126 -9.07 -9.76 -7.40
N ALA A 127 -10.29 -10.13 -7.05
CA ALA A 127 -10.70 -10.34 -5.67
C ALA A 127 -9.94 -11.51 -5.03
N LEU A 128 -9.98 -12.68 -5.66
CA LEU A 128 -9.42 -13.91 -5.09
C LEU A 128 -7.90 -13.91 -5.03
N SER A 129 -7.22 -13.34 -6.02
CA SER A 129 -5.76 -13.27 -6.04
C SER A 129 -5.15 -12.39 -4.95
N TYR A 130 -5.93 -11.46 -4.38
CA TYR A 130 -5.56 -10.71 -3.20
C TYR A 130 -5.98 -11.44 -1.92
N ILE A 131 -7.28 -11.75 -1.78
CA ILE A 131 -7.82 -12.15 -0.47
C ILE A 131 -7.36 -13.55 -0.02
N ILE A 132 -7.13 -14.48 -0.95
CA ILE A 132 -6.67 -15.83 -0.58
C ILE A 132 -5.27 -15.79 0.04
N PRO A 133 -4.22 -15.23 -0.63
CA PRO A 133 -2.91 -15.16 0.00
C PRO A 133 -2.91 -14.25 1.24
N ALA A 134 -3.66 -13.14 1.24
CA ALA A 134 -3.77 -12.26 2.39
C ALA A 134 -4.38 -12.98 3.61
N ALA A 135 -5.44 -13.76 3.42
CA ALA A 135 -6.05 -14.55 4.48
C ALA A 135 -5.10 -15.64 5.02
N ILE A 136 -4.37 -16.33 4.15
CA ILE A 136 -3.38 -17.33 4.57
C ILE A 136 -2.29 -16.65 5.41
N VAL A 137 -1.72 -15.55 4.91
CA VAL A 137 -0.65 -14.83 5.60
C VAL A 137 -1.12 -14.24 6.94
N GLY A 138 -2.30 -13.64 6.97
CA GLY A 138 -2.85 -13.03 8.18
C GLY A 138 -3.16 -14.02 9.29
N ASN A 139 -3.56 -15.25 8.93
CA ASN A 139 -3.87 -16.28 9.92
C ASN A 139 -2.65 -17.10 10.36
N PHE A 140 -1.59 -17.22 9.52
CA PHE A 140 -0.49 -18.16 9.79
C PHE A 140 0.89 -17.54 9.86
N VAL A 141 1.11 -16.32 9.34
CA VAL A 141 2.43 -15.69 9.24
C VAL A 141 2.53 -14.45 10.14
N GLY A 142 1.63 -13.50 9.98
CA GLY A 142 1.59 -12.27 10.76
C GLY A 142 1.15 -11.04 9.97
N ALA A 143 0.81 -9.98 10.69
CA ALA A 143 0.19 -8.78 10.14
C ALA A 143 1.05 -8.07 9.09
N GLU A 144 2.37 -8.00 9.31
CA GLU A 144 3.31 -7.21 8.51
C GLU A 144 3.38 -7.65 7.03
N PHE A 145 2.97 -8.90 6.75
CA PHE A 145 3.10 -9.50 5.42
C PHE A 145 1.77 -9.65 4.68
N VAL A 146 0.64 -9.36 5.31
CA VAL A 146 -0.70 -9.58 4.74
C VAL A 146 -0.83 -8.87 3.39
N ASP A 147 -0.71 -7.56 3.38
CA ASP A 147 -0.84 -6.76 2.16
C ASP A 147 0.36 -6.91 1.25
N LEU A 148 1.56 -7.01 1.83
CA LEU A 148 2.79 -7.09 1.05
C LEU A 148 2.76 -8.32 0.12
N ILE A 149 2.46 -9.49 0.67
CA ILE A 149 2.38 -10.74 -0.11
C ILE A 149 1.09 -10.77 -0.93
N GLY A 150 -0.04 -10.39 -0.33
CA GLY A 150 -1.34 -10.38 -1.00
C GLY A 150 -1.35 -9.51 -2.25
N CYS A 151 -0.86 -8.27 -2.16
CA CYS A 151 -0.85 -7.33 -3.28
C CYS A 151 0.19 -7.68 -4.35
N VAL A 152 1.37 -8.19 -3.97
CA VAL A 152 2.38 -8.65 -4.95
C VAL A 152 1.83 -9.81 -5.76
N ILE A 153 1.25 -10.83 -5.12
CA ILE A 153 0.63 -11.95 -5.82
C ILE A 153 -0.51 -11.46 -6.70
N CYS A 154 -1.38 -10.62 -6.16
CA CYS A 154 -2.50 -10.03 -6.89
C CYS A 154 -2.02 -9.30 -8.15
N LEU A 155 -1.04 -8.41 -8.03
CA LEU A 155 -0.50 -7.64 -9.15
C LEU A 155 0.07 -8.55 -10.25
N ILE A 156 0.86 -9.56 -9.86
CA ILE A 156 1.42 -10.54 -10.81
C ILE A 156 0.30 -11.30 -11.54
N VAL A 157 -0.67 -11.83 -10.80
CA VAL A 157 -1.80 -12.59 -11.35
C VAL A 157 -2.62 -11.71 -12.28
N LEU A 158 -2.93 -10.47 -11.90
CA LEU A 158 -3.68 -9.53 -12.73
C LEU A 158 -2.96 -9.19 -14.04
N VAL A 159 -1.65 -8.93 -13.98
CA VAL A 159 -0.84 -8.66 -15.19
C VAL A 159 -0.82 -9.87 -16.12
N VAL A 160 -0.62 -11.08 -15.57
CA VAL A 160 -0.61 -12.31 -16.38
C VAL A 160 -1.98 -12.59 -16.99
N PHE A 161 -3.05 -12.40 -16.22
CA PHE A 161 -4.41 -12.62 -16.69
C PHE A 161 -4.82 -11.56 -17.73
N ALA A 162 -4.51 -10.29 -17.50
CA ALA A 162 -4.78 -9.20 -18.44
C ALA A 162 -4.13 -9.42 -19.81
N LYS A 163 -2.88 -9.96 -19.85
CA LYS A 163 -2.20 -10.31 -21.11
C LYS A 163 -2.85 -11.46 -21.87
N LYS A 164 -3.63 -12.30 -21.19
CA LYS A 164 -4.37 -13.41 -21.81
C LYS A 164 -5.79 -13.05 -22.22
N MET A 165 -6.29 -11.91 -21.76
CA MET A 165 -7.61 -11.43 -22.16
C MET A 165 -7.58 -10.96 -23.63
N PRO A 166 -8.66 -11.19 -24.39
CA PRO A 166 -8.80 -10.59 -25.70
C PRO A 166 -8.85 -9.06 -25.56
N PRO A 167 -8.28 -8.32 -26.53
CA PRO A 167 -8.39 -6.87 -26.52
C PRO A 167 -9.85 -6.44 -26.62
N THR A 168 -10.22 -5.37 -25.92
CA THR A 168 -11.58 -4.83 -26.04
C THR A 168 -11.82 -4.25 -27.42
N THR A 169 -12.99 -4.48 -27.96
CA THR A 169 -13.45 -3.91 -29.24
C THR A 169 -14.48 -2.80 -29.03
N ASP A 170 -14.92 -2.57 -27.79
CA ASP A 170 -15.85 -1.49 -27.45
C ASP A 170 -15.09 -0.15 -27.36
N PRO A 171 -15.41 0.82 -28.27
CA PRO A 171 -14.73 2.11 -28.29
C PRO A 171 -14.82 2.86 -26.96
N ALA A 172 -15.87 2.67 -26.17
CA ALA A 172 -16.02 3.32 -24.86
C ALA A 172 -14.90 2.96 -23.88
N TYR A 173 -14.37 1.75 -23.99
CA TYR A 173 -13.33 1.24 -23.10
C TYR A 173 -11.93 1.26 -23.69
N MET A 174 -11.77 1.59 -24.98
CA MET A 174 -10.46 1.64 -25.60
C MET A 174 -9.62 2.79 -25.04
N ILE A 175 -8.38 2.48 -24.71
CA ILE A 175 -7.38 3.47 -24.33
C ILE A 175 -6.93 4.15 -25.61
N GLU A 176 -7.14 5.45 -25.73
CA GLU A 176 -6.54 6.27 -26.78
C GLU A 176 -5.03 6.34 -26.50
N ALA A 177 -4.24 5.81 -27.42
CA ALA A 177 -2.79 5.87 -27.33
C ALA A 177 -2.36 7.34 -27.44
N SER A 178 -2.08 7.99 -26.32
CA SER A 178 -1.38 9.28 -26.34
C SER A 178 0.09 8.99 -26.63
N GLU A 179 0.56 9.33 -27.83
CA GLU A 179 1.96 9.21 -28.24
C GLU A 179 2.90 10.06 -27.35
N GLU A 180 2.37 11.08 -26.67
CA GLU A 180 3.12 11.97 -25.78
C GLU A 180 3.62 11.28 -24.50
N ALA A 181 2.89 10.29 -23.96
CA ALA A 181 3.31 9.58 -22.72
C ALA A 181 4.52 8.66 -22.91
N ALA A 182 4.84 8.28 -24.15
CA ALA A 182 5.95 7.37 -24.44
C ALA A 182 7.28 8.11 -24.66
N SER A 183 7.25 9.41 -24.98
CA SER A 183 8.45 10.18 -25.36
C SER A 183 9.25 10.73 -24.16
N ASP A 184 8.65 10.86 -22.99
CA ASP A 184 9.27 11.49 -21.80
C ASP A 184 9.85 10.50 -20.78
N ALA A 185 9.90 9.21 -21.09
CA ALA A 185 10.51 8.23 -20.20
C ALA A 185 12.04 8.40 -20.17
N LYS A 186 12.53 9.28 -19.27
CA LYS A 186 13.97 9.53 -19.04
C LYS A 186 14.73 8.28 -18.59
N PHE A 187 14.03 7.22 -18.16
CA PHE A 187 14.62 6.03 -17.55
C PHE A 187 14.03 4.75 -18.13
N GLY A 188 14.84 3.67 -18.21
CA GLY A 188 14.36 2.33 -18.53
C GLY A 188 13.41 1.79 -17.44
N MET A 189 12.47 0.92 -17.83
CA MET A 189 11.49 0.28 -16.94
C MET A 189 12.14 -0.33 -15.69
N GLY A 190 13.33 -0.93 -15.83
CA GLY A 190 14.08 -1.51 -14.70
C GLY A 190 14.47 -0.49 -13.64
N ALA A 191 14.96 0.68 -14.05
CA ALA A 191 15.32 1.75 -13.13
C ALA A 191 14.10 2.37 -12.44
N ALA A 192 12.95 2.45 -13.14
CA ALA A 192 11.70 2.94 -12.56
C ALA A 192 11.13 2.00 -11.49
N VAL A 193 11.25 0.68 -11.65
CA VAL A 193 10.71 -0.33 -10.74
C VAL A 193 11.69 -0.68 -9.60
N LEU A 194 12.97 -0.41 -9.77
CA LEU A 194 14.03 -0.78 -8.82
C LEU A 194 13.77 -0.33 -7.37
N PRO A 195 13.33 0.91 -7.07
CA PRO A 195 13.05 1.32 -5.69
C PRO A 195 12.03 0.42 -5.01
N TYR A 196 10.97 0.02 -5.73
CA TYR A 196 9.90 -0.84 -5.20
C TYR A 196 10.38 -2.27 -4.94
N ILE A 197 11.23 -2.81 -5.83
CA ILE A 197 11.87 -4.12 -5.62
C ILE A 197 12.78 -4.06 -4.40
N LEU A 198 13.58 -3.00 -4.25
CA LEU A 198 14.45 -2.83 -3.10
C LEU A 198 13.67 -2.71 -1.80
N MET A 199 12.56 -1.97 -1.78
CA MET A 199 11.66 -1.91 -0.63
C MET A 199 11.19 -3.31 -0.23
N LEU A 200 10.70 -4.08 -1.19
CA LEU A 200 10.22 -5.45 -0.96
C LEU A 200 11.35 -6.33 -0.39
N VAL A 201 12.53 -6.31 -1.02
CA VAL A 201 13.68 -7.12 -0.59
C VAL A 201 14.16 -6.71 0.81
N PHE A 202 14.25 -5.41 1.09
CA PHE A 202 14.68 -4.93 2.40
C PHE A 202 13.66 -5.29 3.48
N LEU A 203 12.38 -5.06 3.27
CA LEU A 203 11.33 -5.36 4.25
C LEU A 203 11.24 -6.87 4.52
N LEU A 204 11.24 -7.72 3.49
CA LEU A 204 11.24 -9.17 3.68
C LEU A 204 12.54 -9.66 4.30
N GLY A 205 13.69 -9.20 3.79
CA GLY A 205 15.02 -9.66 4.24
C GLY A 205 15.37 -9.27 5.66
N THR A 206 14.81 -8.17 6.17
CA THR A 206 15.07 -7.70 7.55
C THR A 206 13.96 -8.11 8.54
N SER A 207 12.94 -8.76 8.07
CA SER A 207 11.78 -9.18 8.85
C SER A 207 12.08 -10.37 9.76
N LYS A 208 11.10 -10.72 10.61
CA LYS A 208 11.16 -11.93 11.44
C LYS A 208 11.23 -13.23 10.63
N LEU A 209 10.98 -13.21 9.32
CA LEU A 209 11.15 -14.36 8.42
C LEU A 209 12.65 -14.72 8.21
N VAL A 210 13.55 -13.74 8.44
CA VAL A 210 14.99 -13.96 8.35
C VAL A 210 15.61 -13.63 9.72
N PRO A 211 15.50 -14.53 10.72
CA PRO A 211 15.86 -14.27 12.11
C PRO A 211 17.30 -13.76 12.31
N PRO A 212 18.33 -14.25 11.60
CA PRO A 212 19.69 -13.76 11.80
C PRO A 212 19.85 -12.28 11.48
N ILE A 213 19.25 -11.81 10.39
CA ILE A 213 19.34 -10.40 9.96
C ILE A 213 18.51 -9.53 10.90
N ASN A 214 17.30 -9.95 11.24
CA ASN A 214 16.42 -9.24 12.16
C ASN A 214 17.07 -9.06 13.53
N ALA A 215 17.66 -10.12 14.10
CA ALA A 215 18.37 -10.07 15.39
C ALA A 215 19.62 -9.16 15.34
N PHE A 216 20.37 -9.19 14.24
CA PHE A 216 21.52 -8.31 14.04
C PHE A 216 21.10 -6.83 14.01
N LEU A 217 20.09 -6.49 13.21
CA LEU A 217 19.59 -5.12 13.09
C LEU A 217 18.93 -4.64 14.39
N GLY A 218 18.31 -5.52 15.15
CA GLY A 218 17.75 -5.24 16.47
C GLY A 218 18.77 -4.77 17.52
N LYS A 219 20.07 -5.03 17.32
CA LYS A 219 21.15 -4.52 18.17
C LYS A 219 21.35 -3.01 18.03
N PHE A 220 21.05 -2.46 16.86
CA PHE A 220 21.10 -1.01 16.60
C PHE A 220 19.81 -0.33 17.06
N SER A 221 19.61 -0.33 18.36
CA SER A 221 18.38 0.22 18.95
C SER A 221 18.69 1.04 20.20
N THR A 222 17.88 2.09 20.41
CA THR A 222 17.89 2.89 21.62
C THR A 222 16.54 2.76 22.32
N ALA A 223 16.60 2.52 23.61
CA ALA A 223 15.42 2.45 24.46
C ALA A 223 15.22 3.79 25.18
N PHE A 224 14.01 4.34 25.11
CA PHE A 224 13.63 5.58 25.78
C PHE A 224 12.53 5.26 26.79
N SER A 225 12.69 5.72 28.02
CA SER A 225 11.60 5.75 28.99
C SER A 225 10.73 6.98 28.70
N VAL A 226 9.41 6.78 28.50
CA VAL A 226 8.49 7.87 28.12
C VAL A 226 8.21 8.78 29.32
N TYR A 227 8.13 8.20 30.51
CA TYR A 227 7.97 8.94 31.77
C TYR A 227 8.53 8.12 32.95
N ALA A 228 8.76 8.77 34.09
CA ALA A 228 9.20 8.12 35.31
C ALA A 228 7.99 7.87 36.22
N GLY A 229 7.61 6.59 36.44
CA GLY A 229 6.50 6.22 37.29
C GLY A 229 6.13 4.74 37.19
N GLU A 230 5.22 4.27 38.05
CA GLU A 230 4.69 2.90 37.95
C GLU A 230 4.02 2.70 36.59
N GLY A 231 4.35 1.59 35.92
CA GLY A 231 3.84 1.28 34.57
C GLY A 231 4.53 2.04 33.44
N ALA A 232 5.66 2.72 33.69
CA ALA A 232 6.41 3.43 32.66
C ALA A 232 6.78 2.51 31.49
N ALA A 233 6.25 2.82 30.29
CA ALA A 233 6.55 2.07 29.08
C ALA A 233 7.89 2.51 28.50
N THR A 234 8.73 1.53 28.13
CA THR A 234 9.96 1.76 27.38
C THR A 234 9.68 1.60 25.90
N ILE A 235 9.92 2.66 25.12
CA ILE A 235 9.85 2.61 23.66
C ILE A 235 11.22 2.28 23.12
N LYS A 236 11.33 1.18 22.37
CA LYS A 236 12.54 0.75 21.70
C LYS A 236 12.53 1.22 20.25
N LEU A 237 13.40 2.18 19.91
CA LEU A 237 13.59 2.64 18.54
C LEU A 237 14.72 1.82 17.89
N VAL A 238 14.38 1.03 16.88
CA VAL A 238 15.36 0.29 16.07
C VAL A 238 15.75 1.17 14.89
N TRP A 239 16.97 1.68 14.87
CA TRP A 239 17.40 2.71 13.92
C TRP A 239 17.45 2.21 12.46
N ILE A 240 18.10 1.07 12.25
CA ILE A 240 18.37 0.55 10.89
C ILE A 240 17.26 -0.40 10.44
N GLY A 241 16.75 -1.25 11.33
CA GLY A 241 15.71 -2.24 11.00
C GLY A 241 14.28 -1.68 10.98
N ASN A 242 14.11 -0.37 11.12
CA ASN A 242 12.79 0.27 11.02
C ASN A 242 12.37 0.37 9.55
N ALA A 243 11.12 0.07 9.27
CA ALA A 243 10.55 0.13 7.91
C ALA A 243 10.79 1.48 7.22
N GLY A 244 10.63 2.60 7.96
CA GLY A 244 10.88 3.94 7.42
C GLY A 244 12.32 4.15 6.95
N THR A 245 13.32 3.66 7.70
CA THR A 245 14.74 3.73 7.32
C THR A 245 15.02 2.89 6.07
N LEU A 246 14.42 1.69 5.99
CA LEU A 246 14.60 0.78 4.85
C LEU A 246 13.97 1.35 3.57
N ILE A 247 12.80 1.96 3.68
CA ILE A 247 12.13 2.65 2.56
C ILE A 247 12.97 3.83 2.09
N LEU A 248 13.50 4.64 3.01
CA LEU A 248 14.39 5.75 2.67
C LEU A 248 15.65 5.27 1.94
N LEU A 249 16.29 4.21 2.42
CA LEU A 249 17.46 3.61 1.77
C LEU A 249 17.12 3.11 0.37
N ALA A 250 15.99 2.42 0.19
CA ALA A 250 15.51 1.98 -1.12
C ALA A 250 15.28 3.16 -2.07
N GLY A 251 14.71 4.26 -1.56
CA GLY A 251 14.52 5.50 -2.31
C GLY A 251 15.82 6.16 -2.75
N ILE A 252 16.82 6.22 -1.86
CA ILE A 252 18.15 6.77 -2.18
C ILE A 252 18.85 5.92 -3.25
N ILE A 253 18.89 4.60 -3.08
CA ILE A 253 19.52 3.69 -4.07
C ILE A 253 18.77 3.77 -5.41
N GLY A 254 17.44 3.81 -5.38
CA GLY A 254 16.61 3.98 -6.57
C GLY A 254 16.84 5.33 -7.25
N GLY A 255 17.02 6.40 -6.50
CA GLY A 255 17.35 7.72 -7.03
C GLY A 255 18.70 7.73 -7.78
N PHE A 256 19.73 7.11 -7.22
CA PHE A 256 21.02 6.92 -7.91
C PHE A 256 20.87 6.08 -9.19
N ALA A 257 20.10 5.01 -9.16
CA ALA A 257 19.85 4.18 -10.33
C ALA A 257 19.08 4.93 -11.43
N GLN A 258 18.33 5.95 -11.07
CA GLN A 258 17.63 6.86 -11.98
C GLN A 258 18.48 8.09 -12.35
N HIS A 259 19.78 8.07 -12.04
CA HIS A 259 20.74 9.15 -12.32
C HIS A 259 20.40 10.50 -11.65
N MET A 260 19.66 10.47 -10.54
CA MET A 260 19.37 11.69 -9.76
C MET A 260 20.64 12.15 -9.02
N SER A 261 20.89 13.43 -9.03
CA SER A 261 21.93 14.06 -8.21
C SER A 261 21.51 14.10 -6.74
N ILE A 262 22.47 14.16 -5.82
CA ILE A 262 22.22 14.31 -4.38
C ILE A 262 21.38 15.57 -4.11
N GLY A 263 21.62 16.66 -4.85
CA GLY A 263 20.87 17.91 -4.71
C GLY A 263 19.38 17.73 -5.06
N GLU A 264 19.10 17.02 -6.14
CA GLU A 264 17.72 16.70 -6.55
C GLU A 264 17.03 15.79 -5.52
N MET A 265 17.72 14.79 -4.99
CA MET A 265 17.17 13.91 -3.94
C MET A 265 16.84 14.69 -2.66
N ILE A 266 17.72 15.57 -2.20
CA ILE A 266 17.48 16.42 -1.02
C ILE A 266 16.32 17.39 -1.28
N SER A 267 16.28 18.01 -2.48
CA SER A 267 15.18 18.90 -2.88
C SER A 267 13.83 18.16 -2.89
N THR A 268 13.79 16.95 -3.47
CA THR A 268 12.60 16.10 -3.52
C THR A 268 12.15 15.71 -2.12
N LEU A 269 13.09 15.33 -1.23
CA LEU A 269 12.79 15.03 0.18
C LEU A 269 12.21 16.25 0.89
N GLY A 270 12.81 17.42 0.71
CA GLY A 270 12.32 18.68 1.29
C GLY A 270 10.92 19.04 0.82
N GLN A 271 10.65 18.86 -0.47
CA GLN A 271 9.34 19.11 -1.06
C GLN A 271 8.29 18.09 -0.55
N THR A 272 8.67 16.82 -0.42
CA THR A 272 7.81 15.77 0.14
C THR A 272 7.44 16.10 1.59
N LEU A 273 8.42 16.46 2.43
CA LEU A 273 8.16 16.88 3.82
C LEU A 273 7.21 18.08 3.88
N LYS A 274 7.44 19.08 3.00
CA LYS A 274 6.56 20.26 2.90
C LYS A 274 5.14 19.90 2.47
N ASN A 275 4.96 18.94 1.59
CA ASN A 275 3.64 18.53 1.12
C ASN A 275 2.91 17.65 2.15
N MET A 276 3.65 16.82 2.88
CA MET A 276 3.08 15.84 3.82
C MET A 276 3.03 16.32 5.28
N TRP A 277 3.50 17.52 5.62
CA TRP A 277 3.61 17.98 7.00
C TRP A 277 2.28 17.91 7.78
N LYS A 278 1.14 18.23 7.12
CA LYS A 278 -0.18 18.14 7.75
C LYS A 278 -0.54 16.70 8.11
N ALA A 279 -0.28 15.76 7.21
CA ALA A 279 -0.49 14.34 7.48
C ALA A 279 0.43 13.85 8.61
N MET A 280 1.71 14.28 8.62
CA MET A 280 2.64 13.94 9.70
C MET A 280 2.14 14.45 11.06
N VAL A 281 1.71 15.70 11.16
CA VAL A 281 1.15 16.27 12.40
C VAL A 281 -0.09 15.50 12.84
N THR A 282 -0.99 15.17 11.92
CA THR A 282 -2.20 14.40 12.21
C THR A 282 -1.85 13.01 12.77
N VAL A 283 -0.94 12.29 12.14
CA VAL A 283 -0.53 10.95 12.58
C VAL A 283 0.13 11.00 13.95
N ILE A 284 1.04 11.96 14.18
CA ILE A 284 1.70 12.16 15.47
C ILE A 284 0.65 12.46 16.55
N ALA A 285 -0.29 13.35 16.28
CA ALA A 285 -1.33 13.73 17.24
C ALA A 285 -2.25 12.55 17.59
N ILE A 286 -2.66 11.74 16.60
CA ILE A 286 -3.52 10.57 16.83
C ILE A 286 -2.79 9.51 17.66
N ILE A 287 -1.52 9.21 17.33
CA ILE A 287 -0.72 8.22 18.08
C ILE A 287 -0.47 8.73 19.50
N ALA A 288 -0.14 10.02 19.67
CA ALA A 288 0.06 10.61 20.98
C ALA A 288 -1.21 10.52 21.82
N LEU A 289 -2.38 10.88 21.25
CA LEU A 289 -3.67 10.78 21.92
C LEU A 289 -3.97 9.33 22.36
N ALA A 290 -3.78 8.37 21.46
CA ALA A 290 -4.00 6.94 21.76
C ALA A 290 -3.10 6.47 22.92
N LYS A 291 -1.83 6.90 22.95
CA LYS A 291 -0.91 6.58 24.06
C LYS A 291 -1.31 7.24 25.37
N VAL A 292 -1.70 8.51 25.36
CA VAL A 292 -2.21 9.21 26.55
C VAL A 292 -3.45 8.51 27.10
N MET A 293 -4.40 8.15 26.22
CA MET A 293 -5.60 7.40 26.64
C MET A 293 -5.25 6.04 27.25
N GLY A 294 -4.26 5.33 26.68
CA GLY A 294 -3.78 4.06 27.22
C GLY A 294 -3.14 4.22 28.61
N TYR A 295 -2.26 5.21 28.79
CA TYR A 295 -1.57 5.47 30.05
C TYR A 295 -2.49 6.01 31.16
N SER A 296 -3.51 6.77 30.79
CA SER A 296 -4.49 7.32 31.75
C SER A 296 -5.58 6.31 32.20
N GLY A 297 -5.59 5.10 31.64
CA GLY A 297 -6.65 4.13 31.90
C GLY A 297 -8.00 4.47 31.22
N LEU A 298 -8.07 5.55 30.43
CA LEU A 298 -9.29 5.99 29.76
C LEU A 298 -9.79 4.92 28.77
N THR A 299 -8.89 4.24 28.08
CA THR A 299 -9.23 3.14 27.16
C THR A 299 -9.96 2.01 27.89
N THR A 300 -9.49 1.63 29.09
CA THR A 300 -10.12 0.60 29.91
C THR A 300 -11.49 1.07 30.41
N ALA A 301 -11.60 2.34 30.85
CA ALA A 301 -12.86 2.93 31.35
C ALA A 301 -13.95 3.05 30.28
N ILE A 302 -13.58 3.19 29.00
CA ILE A 302 -14.54 3.20 27.88
C ILE A 302 -14.96 1.80 27.48
N ALA A 303 -14.08 0.80 27.66
CA ALA A 303 -14.32 -0.60 27.27
C ALA A 303 -15.16 -1.40 28.30
N THR A 304 -15.34 -0.88 29.51
CA THR A 304 -16.19 -1.46 30.59
C THR A 304 -17.55 -0.79 30.63
#